data_bed42270bfff15c308ab2fc68d0f2c1d
#
_entry.id   bed42270bfff15c308ab2fc68d0f2c1d
#
_cell.length_a   1.000
_cell.length_b   1.000
_cell.length_c   1.000
_cell.angle_alpha   90.00
_cell.angle_beta   90.00
_cell.angle_gamma   90.00
#
_symmetry.space_group_name_H-M   'P 1'
#
loop_
_entity.id
_entity.type
_entity.pdbx_description
1 polymer ?
#
loop_
_entity_poly.entity_id
_entity_poly.type
_entity_poly.pdbx_seq_one_letter_code
_entity_poly.pdbx_strand_id
1 'polypeptide(L)'
;MTRYQHLATLLAERIEQGLYRHGEKLPSVRSLSQEHGVSISTVQQAYQLLEQQQMIVPQPRSGYFVAPRKAQPPVPPMSRPVQRPVEITQWDQVLTMLDARYDKSIIPFGGGSPDVTQPSLKPIWRELSRAIQHNLTEVLNYDELAGRRELREQIARLMLDGGSVVTADDLVLTSGCHSALSLALLSVCQPGDIIAVESPCYYGTMQMLRGLGLKTIEIPTDPETGISIEALELALDQWPIKGVILVPNCNNPLGFIMPDARKRAVLNLAQRYDIVIFEDDIYGELATEYPRPRTIHSWDIDGRVMLCSSFTKTIAPGLRIGWIAPGRYYDKLLQMKYAASGTNVPSTQLAACNFIREGHYHRHVRRMRQIYQRNMEIYTCWLREFFPCGICVTRPKGGFMLWVELPEQVDMVCVAKQLCRLKIQAAPGSLFSAAGKYRNCVRINCALPPTEKHKAVMVKLGEAVKVAME
;
A
#
# COMPACT_ATOMS: atom_id res chain seq x y z
N MET A 1 -7.08 22.44 4.17
CA MET A 1 -6.26 22.97 3.06
C MET A 1 -5.78 24.38 3.43
N THR A 2 -4.49 24.68 3.35
CA THR A 2 -3.98 26.03 3.60
C THR A 2 -4.28 26.93 2.42
N ARG A 3 -4.28 28.28 2.62
CA ARG A 3 -4.57 29.24 1.53
C ARG A 3 -3.63 29.08 0.34
N TYR A 4 -2.34 28.82 0.56
CA TYR A 4 -1.40 28.61 -0.54
C TYR A 4 -1.63 27.28 -1.28
N GLN A 5 -2.05 26.23 -0.58
CA GLN A 5 -2.40 24.96 -1.22
C GLN A 5 -3.64 25.10 -2.10
N HIS A 6 -4.66 25.80 -1.63
CA HIS A 6 -5.86 26.07 -2.42
C HIS A 6 -5.52 26.88 -3.68
N LEU A 7 -4.69 27.91 -3.55
CA LEU A 7 -4.25 28.71 -4.71
C LEU A 7 -3.42 27.88 -5.69
N ALA A 8 -2.53 27.01 -5.21
CA ALA A 8 -1.74 26.13 -6.06
C ALA A 8 -2.64 25.15 -6.83
N THR A 9 -3.62 24.54 -6.16
CA THR A 9 -4.61 23.64 -6.81
C THR A 9 -5.39 24.36 -7.90
N LEU A 10 -5.90 25.54 -7.62
CA LEU A 10 -6.65 26.34 -8.60
C LEU A 10 -5.81 26.70 -9.83
N LEU A 11 -4.54 27.05 -9.63
CA LEU A 11 -3.62 27.35 -10.74
C LEU A 11 -3.25 26.09 -11.51
N ALA A 12 -3.05 24.96 -10.82
CA ALA A 12 -2.81 23.66 -11.44
C ALA A 12 -3.97 23.27 -12.36
N GLU A 13 -5.21 23.37 -11.89
CA GLU A 13 -6.41 23.09 -12.67
C GLU A 13 -6.50 24.02 -13.92
N ARG A 14 -6.20 25.31 -13.78
CA ARG A 14 -6.17 26.24 -14.90
C ARG A 14 -5.10 25.90 -15.95
N ILE A 15 -3.93 25.44 -15.49
CA ILE A 15 -2.86 24.95 -16.39
C ILE A 15 -3.31 23.66 -17.09
N GLU A 16 -3.91 22.73 -16.37
CA GLU A 16 -4.39 21.46 -16.91
C GLU A 16 -5.53 21.64 -17.93
N GLN A 17 -6.42 22.59 -17.69
CA GLN A 17 -7.50 22.97 -18.60
C GLN A 17 -7.00 23.76 -19.82
N GLY A 18 -5.71 24.12 -19.87
CA GLY A 18 -5.11 24.84 -20.98
C GLY A 18 -5.39 26.35 -20.99
N LEU A 19 -5.91 26.90 -19.88
CA LEU A 19 -6.11 28.36 -19.71
C LEU A 19 -4.76 29.10 -19.67
N TYR A 20 -3.69 28.43 -19.21
CA TYR A 20 -2.30 28.84 -19.38
C TYR A 20 -1.59 27.81 -20.25
N ARG A 21 -1.09 28.26 -21.41
CA ARG A 21 -0.43 27.37 -22.39
C ARG A 21 1.02 27.09 -22.00
N HIS A 22 1.57 25.98 -22.49
CA HIS A 22 2.98 25.66 -22.27
C HIS A 22 3.90 26.77 -22.78
N GLY A 23 4.85 27.16 -21.97
CA GLY A 23 5.74 28.29 -22.24
C GLY A 23 5.10 29.66 -22.00
N GLU A 24 3.85 29.73 -21.61
CA GLU A 24 3.18 30.98 -21.27
C GLU A 24 3.61 31.48 -19.90
N LYS A 25 3.76 32.78 -19.78
CA LYS A 25 4.11 33.44 -18.53
C LYS A 25 2.90 33.50 -17.59
N LEU A 26 3.08 33.03 -16.38
CA LEU A 26 2.09 33.18 -15.32
C LEU A 26 2.03 34.62 -14.79
N PRO A 27 0.90 35.03 -14.18
CA PRO A 27 0.77 36.33 -13.53
C PRO A 27 1.88 36.55 -12.50
N SER A 28 2.29 37.81 -12.33
CA SER A 28 3.31 38.12 -11.32
C SER A 28 2.79 37.83 -9.92
N VAL A 29 3.71 37.56 -8.98
CA VAL A 29 3.35 37.30 -7.56
C VAL A 29 2.49 38.45 -7.00
N ARG A 30 2.78 39.69 -7.38
CA ARG A 30 1.99 40.85 -6.95
C ARG A 30 0.60 40.90 -7.57
N SER A 31 0.50 40.60 -8.87
CA SER A 31 -0.78 40.55 -9.59
C SER A 31 -1.69 39.49 -8.98
N LEU A 32 -1.19 38.28 -8.77
CA LEU A 32 -1.95 37.17 -8.19
C LEU A 32 -2.36 37.44 -6.73
N SER A 33 -1.49 38.12 -5.96
CA SER A 33 -1.77 38.56 -4.61
C SER A 33 -2.99 39.50 -4.55
N GLN A 34 -3.06 40.44 -5.50
CA GLN A 34 -4.20 41.37 -5.63
C GLN A 34 -5.45 40.65 -6.13
N GLU A 35 -5.34 39.84 -7.16
CA GLU A 35 -6.47 39.12 -7.77
C GLU A 35 -7.19 38.20 -6.78
N HIS A 36 -6.42 37.47 -5.97
CA HIS A 36 -6.96 36.49 -5.04
C HIS A 36 -7.09 36.99 -3.59
N GLY A 37 -6.73 38.24 -3.28
CA GLY A 37 -6.82 38.81 -1.93
C GLY A 37 -5.96 38.06 -0.89
N VAL A 38 -4.79 37.54 -1.31
CA VAL A 38 -3.87 36.78 -0.45
C VAL A 38 -2.53 37.48 -0.33
N SER A 39 -1.76 37.14 0.72
CA SER A 39 -0.42 37.74 0.90
C SER A 39 0.57 37.32 -0.19
N ILE A 40 1.57 38.16 -0.45
CA ILE A 40 2.69 37.86 -1.37
C ILE A 40 3.35 36.53 -1.00
N SER A 41 3.57 36.27 0.30
CA SER A 41 4.17 35.04 0.79
C SER A 41 3.30 33.81 0.49
N THR A 42 1.98 33.93 0.52
CA THR A 42 1.05 32.85 0.15
C THR A 42 1.19 32.50 -1.33
N VAL A 43 1.28 33.49 -2.21
CA VAL A 43 1.51 33.27 -3.66
C VAL A 43 2.87 32.64 -3.93
N GLN A 44 3.93 33.12 -3.25
CA GLN A 44 5.26 32.51 -3.37
C GLN A 44 5.27 31.04 -2.96
N GLN A 45 4.62 30.69 -1.86
CA GLN A 45 4.47 29.29 -1.43
C GLN A 45 3.65 28.46 -2.44
N ALA A 46 2.60 29.04 -3.03
CA ALA A 46 1.85 28.36 -4.07
C ALA A 46 2.71 28.11 -5.33
N TYR A 47 3.49 29.10 -5.76
CA TYR A 47 4.39 28.93 -6.88
C TYR A 47 5.53 27.94 -6.59
N GLN A 48 6.09 27.95 -5.39
CA GLN A 48 7.06 26.92 -4.99
C GLN A 48 6.48 25.52 -5.02
N LEU A 49 5.21 25.37 -4.64
CA LEU A 49 4.51 24.07 -4.72
C LEU A 49 4.34 23.64 -6.19
N LEU A 50 3.92 24.53 -7.08
CA LEU A 50 3.77 24.24 -8.51
C LEU A 50 5.13 23.98 -9.18
N GLU A 51 6.21 24.66 -8.76
CA GLU A 51 7.57 24.41 -9.21
C GLU A 51 8.06 23.02 -8.75
N GLN A 52 7.82 22.65 -7.49
CA GLN A 52 8.09 21.29 -6.98
C GLN A 52 7.33 20.21 -7.76
N GLN A 53 6.12 20.53 -8.21
CA GLN A 53 5.30 19.67 -9.07
C GLN A 53 5.71 19.72 -10.54
N GLN A 54 6.76 20.48 -10.89
CA GLN A 54 7.24 20.69 -12.26
C GLN A 54 6.17 21.22 -13.24
N MET A 55 5.13 21.86 -12.72
CA MET A 55 4.10 22.51 -13.55
C MET A 55 4.54 23.88 -14.07
N ILE A 56 5.45 24.52 -13.36
CA ILE A 56 6.02 25.82 -13.73
C ILE A 56 7.53 25.83 -13.55
N VAL A 57 8.20 26.70 -14.28
CA VAL A 57 9.66 26.91 -14.18
C VAL A 57 9.96 28.40 -13.96
N PRO A 58 10.82 28.77 -13.00
CA PRO A 58 11.26 30.14 -12.85
C PRO A 58 12.24 30.51 -13.96
N GLN A 59 12.07 31.68 -14.55
CA GLN A 59 13.10 32.30 -15.42
C GLN A 59 13.68 33.52 -14.73
N PRO A 60 15.00 33.60 -14.54
CA PRO A 60 15.63 34.71 -13.87
C PRO A 60 15.21 36.06 -14.48
N ARG A 61 14.77 36.97 -13.63
CA ARG A 61 14.29 38.32 -13.97
C ARG A 61 13.04 38.38 -14.85
N SER A 62 12.47 37.21 -15.27
CA SER A 62 11.33 37.16 -16.16
C SER A 62 10.05 36.68 -15.47
N GLY A 63 10.15 35.89 -14.39
CA GLY A 63 9.02 35.36 -13.62
C GLY A 63 8.84 33.88 -13.79
N TYR A 64 7.61 33.38 -13.60
CA TYR A 64 7.27 31.97 -13.71
C TYR A 64 6.57 31.68 -15.03
N PHE A 65 6.90 30.56 -15.65
CA PHE A 65 6.36 30.10 -16.92
C PHE A 65 5.83 28.70 -16.78
N VAL A 66 4.75 28.37 -17.49
CA VAL A 66 4.20 27.01 -17.55
C VAL A 66 5.26 26.09 -18.16
N ALA A 67 5.63 25.06 -17.41
CA ALA A 67 6.62 24.08 -17.86
C ALA A 67 6.11 23.32 -19.10
N PRO A 68 6.97 22.90 -20.03
CA PRO A 68 6.58 22.01 -21.11
C PRO A 68 6.03 20.71 -20.49
N ARG A 69 4.81 20.36 -20.88
CA ARG A 69 4.12 19.16 -20.35
C ARG A 69 4.86 17.92 -20.86
N LYS A 70 5.79 17.39 -20.09
CA LYS A 70 6.24 16.02 -20.33
C LYS A 70 5.03 15.12 -20.10
N ALA A 71 4.59 14.39 -21.11
CA ALA A 71 3.48 13.47 -20.99
C ALA A 71 3.66 12.56 -19.76
N GLN A 72 2.58 12.36 -19.01
CA GLN A 72 2.65 11.39 -17.91
C GLN A 72 2.98 10.00 -18.50
N PRO A 73 3.84 9.21 -17.85
CA PRO A 73 4.08 7.84 -18.29
C PRO A 73 2.74 7.10 -18.41
N PRO A 74 2.58 6.24 -19.43
CA PRO A 74 1.38 5.41 -19.53
C PRO A 74 1.26 4.47 -18.33
N VAL A 75 0.06 3.97 -18.08
CA VAL A 75 -0.18 2.93 -17.08
C VAL A 75 0.26 1.59 -17.67
N PRO A 76 0.85 0.67 -16.89
CA PRO A 76 1.15 -0.67 -17.34
C PRO A 76 -0.09 -1.39 -17.90
N PRO A 77 0.06 -2.28 -18.90
CA PRO A 77 -1.06 -3.07 -19.40
C PRO A 77 -1.51 -4.10 -18.35
N MET A 78 -2.70 -4.68 -18.57
CA MET A 78 -3.18 -5.80 -17.77
C MET A 78 -2.17 -6.94 -17.82
N SER A 79 -1.91 -7.54 -16.67
CA SER A 79 -0.97 -8.65 -16.53
C SER A 79 -1.41 -9.91 -17.29
N ARG A 80 -0.45 -10.72 -17.72
CA ARG A 80 -0.67 -11.99 -18.42
C ARG A 80 0.11 -13.13 -17.75
N PRO A 81 -0.29 -13.57 -16.55
CA PRO A 81 0.38 -14.67 -15.85
C PRO A 81 0.14 -16.00 -16.55
N VAL A 82 0.90 -17.02 -16.15
CA VAL A 82 0.62 -18.41 -16.54
C VAL A 82 -0.54 -18.91 -15.70
N GLN A 83 -1.64 -19.29 -16.34
CA GLN A 83 -2.86 -19.76 -15.67
C GLN A 83 -2.80 -21.27 -15.36
N ARG A 84 -1.83 -21.66 -14.57
CA ARG A 84 -1.72 -23.00 -14.00
C ARG A 84 -1.17 -22.91 -12.58
N PRO A 85 -1.52 -23.86 -11.70
CA PRO A 85 -0.96 -23.91 -10.35
C PRO A 85 0.57 -24.07 -10.41
N VAL A 86 1.29 -23.23 -9.65
CA VAL A 86 2.74 -23.26 -9.57
C VAL A 86 3.20 -23.27 -8.11
N GLU A 87 4.39 -23.82 -7.87
CA GLU A 87 5.10 -23.72 -6.61
C GLU A 87 5.98 -22.46 -6.59
N ILE A 88 6.09 -21.84 -5.43
CA ILE A 88 6.83 -20.58 -5.24
C ILE A 88 8.28 -20.91 -4.86
N THR A 89 9.27 -20.34 -5.55
CA THR A 89 10.70 -20.73 -5.39
C THR A 89 11.64 -19.62 -4.92
N GLN A 90 11.23 -18.37 -4.81
CA GLN A 90 12.10 -17.18 -4.75
C GLN A 90 12.50 -16.74 -3.33
N TRP A 91 12.60 -17.68 -2.37
CA TRP A 91 12.90 -17.33 -0.97
C TRP A 91 14.23 -16.61 -0.79
N ASP A 92 15.29 -17.02 -1.45
CA ASP A 92 16.63 -16.43 -1.29
C ASP A 92 16.68 -14.95 -1.68
N GLN A 93 15.95 -14.57 -2.73
CA GLN A 93 15.83 -13.16 -3.13
C GLN A 93 15.05 -12.34 -2.11
N VAL A 94 13.97 -12.91 -1.55
CA VAL A 94 13.19 -12.27 -0.48
C VAL A 94 14.05 -12.12 0.78
N LEU A 95 14.80 -13.15 1.17
CA LEU A 95 15.67 -13.10 2.33
C LEU A 95 16.73 -12.00 2.20
N THR A 96 17.41 -11.94 1.06
CA THR A 96 18.39 -10.87 0.75
C THR A 96 17.77 -9.48 0.89
N MET A 97 16.53 -9.31 0.44
CA MET A 97 15.83 -8.03 0.57
C MET A 97 15.44 -7.72 2.02
N LEU A 98 15.08 -8.73 2.81
CA LEU A 98 14.72 -8.55 4.23
C LEU A 98 15.95 -8.21 5.07
N ASP A 99 17.08 -8.87 4.86
CA ASP A 99 18.34 -8.65 5.58
C ASP A 99 18.89 -7.24 5.36
N ALA A 100 18.73 -6.69 4.16
CA ALA A 100 19.12 -5.31 3.86
C ALA A 100 18.43 -4.24 4.75
N ARG A 101 17.33 -4.57 5.42
CA ARG A 101 16.63 -3.65 6.34
C ARG A 101 17.40 -3.39 7.64
N TYR A 102 18.25 -4.31 8.04
CA TYR A 102 19.02 -4.21 9.30
C TYR A 102 20.28 -3.36 9.12
N ASP A 103 20.78 -3.20 7.91
CA ASP A 103 21.91 -2.29 7.62
C ASP A 103 21.41 -0.84 7.47
N LYS A 104 21.64 -0.03 8.51
CA LYS A 104 21.25 1.41 8.53
C LYS A 104 21.90 2.26 7.43
N SER A 105 22.96 1.76 6.79
CA SER A 105 23.61 2.43 5.66
C SER A 105 22.84 2.25 4.36
N ILE A 106 21.95 1.27 4.28
CA ILE A 106 21.14 0.97 3.10
C ILE A 106 19.87 1.82 3.08
N ILE A 107 19.56 2.40 1.93
CA ILE A 107 18.32 3.13 1.69
C ILE A 107 17.26 2.15 1.18
N PRO A 108 16.15 1.89 1.93
CA PRO A 108 15.22 0.79 1.66
C PRO A 108 14.10 1.20 0.66
N PHE A 109 14.44 1.53 -0.58
CA PHE A 109 13.48 1.91 -1.61
C PHE A 109 12.51 0.78 -1.98
N GLY A 110 12.96 -0.47 -1.88
CA GLY A 110 12.12 -1.64 -2.14
C GLY A 110 11.29 -2.09 -0.94
N GLY A 111 11.49 -1.50 0.24
CA GLY A 111 10.75 -1.86 1.44
C GLY A 111 9.27 -1.46 1.40
N GLY A 112 8.46 -2.07 2.27
CA GLY A 112 7.03 -1.74 2.43
C GLY A 112 6.74 -1.03 3.76
N SER A 113 7.71 -0.34 4.36
CA SER A 113 7.56 0.33 5.65
C SER A 113 6.97 1.72 5.50
N PRO A 114 6.00 2.11 6.36
CA PRO A 114 5.51 3.48 6.44
C PRO A 114 6.56 4.40 7.07
N ASP A 115 6.36 5.70 6.98
CA ASP A 115 7.17 6.69 7.71
C ASP A 115 6.74 6.75 9.18
N VAL A 116 7.57 6.21 10.06
CA VAL A 116 7.36 6.23 11.52
C VAL A 116 8.01 7.42 12.23
N THR A 117 8.59 8.36 11.49
CA THR A 117 9.26 9.55 12.07
C THR A 117 8.30 10.72 12.30
N GLN A 118 7.07 10.59 11.87
CA GLN A 118 6.07 11.66 11.90
C GLN A 118 5.73 12.11 13.33
N PRO A 119 5.71 13.45 13.60
CA PRO A 119 5.39 13.98 14.92
C PRO A 119 3.99 13.59 15.42
N SER A 120 3.06 13.28 14.52
CA SER A 120 1.70 12.82 14.86
C SER A 120 1.67 11.44 15.52
N LEU A 121 2.80 10.71 15.55
CA LEU A 121 2.97 9.45 16.30
C LEU A 121 3.45 9.64 17.75
N LYS A 122 3.83 10.85 18.17
CA LYS A 122 4.25 11.09 19.56
C LYS A 122 3.21 10.64 20.61
N PRO A 123 1.88 10.78 20.40
CA PRO A 123 0.90 10.28 21.34
C PRO A 123 0.98 8.75 21.55
N ILE A 124 1.19 7.94 20.50
CA ILE A 124 1.29 6.47 20.68
C ILE A 124 2.46 6.07 21.57
N TRP A 125 3.60 6.77 21.45
CA TRP A 125 4.74 6.56 22.33
C TRP A 125 4.41 6.89 23.79
N ARG A 126 3.68 7.98 24.05
CA ARG A 126 3.22 8.35 25.40
C ARG A 126 2.28 7.29 25.98
N GLU A 127 1.36 6.78 25.17
CA GLU A 127 0.41 5.74 25.60
C GLU A 127 1.13 4.42 25.90
N LEU A 128 2.16 4.04 25.14
CA LEU A 128 3.01 2.87 25.47
C LEU A 128 3.68 3.03 26.83
N SER A 129 4.27 4.20 27.10
CA SER A 129 4.91 4.49 28.40
C SER A 129 3.88 4.47 29.54
N ARG A 130 2.71 5.08 29.33
CA ARG A 130 1.62 5.08 30.31
C ARG A 130 1.09 3.68 30.62
N ALA A 131 0.91 2.83 29.57
CA ALA A 131 0.45 1.46 29.74
C ALA A 131 1.40 0.67 30.65
N ILE A 132 2.71 0.80 30.46
CA ILE A 132 3.71 0.11 31.28
C ILE A 132 3.74 0.65 32.73
N GLN A 133 3.62 1.98 32.91
CA GLN A 133 3.71 2.62 34.22
C GLN A 133 2.50 2.36 35.11
N HIS A 134 1.29 2.32 34.54
CA HIS A 134 0.04 2.30 35.32
C HIS A 134 -0.69 0.96 35.30
N ASN A 135 -0.33 0.03 34.39
CA ASN A 135 -1.02 -1.24 34.24
C ASN A 135 -0.03 -2.42 34.29
N LEU A 136 0.96 -2.36 35.17
CA LEU A 136 2.07 -3.31 35.22
C LEU A 136 1.60 -4.76 35.29
N THR A 137 0.64 -5.07 36.16
CA THR A 137 0.11 -6.43 36.31
C THR A 137 -0.57 -6.91 35.03
N GLU A 138 -1.34 -6.07 34.35
CA GLU A 138 -1.99 -6.43 33.09
C GLU A 138 -1.00 -6.62 31.94
N VAL A 139 0.00 -5.74 31.83
CA VAL A 139 0.99 -5.83 30.72
C VAL A 139 1.98 -6.98 30.87
N LEU A 140 2.13 -7.51 32.08
CA LEU A 140 3.02 -8.66 32.37
C LEU A 140 2.28 -10.00 32.38
N ASN A 141 0.95 -10.02 32.27
CA ASN A 141 0.15 -11.23 32.31
C ASN A 141 -0.31 -11.62 30.89
N TYR A 142 -0.89 -12.84 30.78
CA TYR A 142 -1.59 -13.23 29.55
C TYR A 142 -2.84 -12.36 29.36
N ASP A 143 -3.16 -12.09 28.11
CA ASP A 143 -4.38 -11.37 27.71
C ASP A 143 -5.46 -12.35 27.21
N GLU A 144 -6.63 -11.87 26.83
CA GLU A 144 -7.67 -12.66 26.19
C GLU A 144 -7.16 -13.29 24.89
N LEU A 145 -7.56 -14.55 24.62
CA LEU A 145 -7.14 -15.24 23.41
C LEU A 145 -7.57 -14.50 22.14
N ALA A 146 -8.79 -13.95 22.10
CA ALA A 146 -9.27 -13.13 20.99
C ALA A 146 -8.61 -11.74 20.94
N GLY A 147 -7.88 -11.35 22.00
CA GLY A 147 -7.33 -10.02 22.22
C GLY A 147 -8.26 -9.09 22.98
N ARG A 148 -7.76 -7.99 23.50
CA ARG A 148 -8.50 -7.07 24.39
C ARG A 148 -9.80 -6.59 23.79
N ARG A 149 -10.89 -6.73 24.56
CA ARG A 149 -12.25 -6.37 24.14
C ARG A 149 -12.33 -4.88 23.75
N GLU A 150 -11.75 -4.00 24.56
CA GLU A 150 -11.81 -2.56 24.32
C GLU A 150 -11.14 -2.17 22.99
N LEU A 151 -10.04 -2.82 22.62
CA LEU A 151 -9.41 -2.58 21.32
C LEU A 151 -10.25 -3.13 20.18
N ARG A 152 -10.83 -4.33 20.34
CA ARG A 152 -11.73 -4.93 19.34
C ARG A 152 -12.97 -4.05 19.10
N GLU A 153 -13.51 -3.40 20.13
CA GLU A 153 -14.60 -2.41 20.02
C GLU A 153 -14.18 -1.18 19.20
N GLN A 154 -12.95 -0.66 19.42
CA GLN A 154 -12.45 0.46 18.62
C GLN A 154 -12.25 0.04 17.16
N ILE A 155 -11.71 -1.15 16.91
CA ILE A 155 -11.52 -1.70 15.56
C ILE A 155 -12.87 -1.90 14.87
N ALA A 156 -13.87 -2.45 15.55
CA ALA A 156 -15.21 -2.61 14.99
C ALA A 156 -15.79 -1.26 14.51
N ARG A 157 -15.59 -0.18 15.28
CA ARG A 157 -15.98 1.18 14.86
C ARG A 157 -15.23 1.65 13.63
N LEU A 158 -13.91 1.39 13.52
CA LEU A 158 -13.13 1.74 12.33
C LEU A 158 -13.59 0.98 11.09
N MET A 159 -14.01 -0.27 11.25
CA MET A 159 -14.48 -1.10 10.14
C MET A 159 -15.80 -0.60 9.54
N LEU A 160 -16.60 0.16 10.29
CA LEU A 160 -17.81 0.82 9.77
C LEU A 160 -17.50 1.79 8.62
N ASP A 161 -16.36 2.49 8.65
CA ASP A 161 -15.93 3.39 7.58
C ASP A 161 -15.71 2.63 6.25
N GLY A 162 -15.35 1.34 6.32
CA GLY A 162 -15.27 0.42 5.17
C GLY A 162 -16.57 -0.30 4.85
N GLY A 163 -17.66 0.03 5.54
CA GLY A 163 -18.99 -0.58 5.37
C GLY A 163 -19.18 -1.92 6.05
N SER A 164 -18.18 -2.46 6.76
CA SER A 164 -18.30 -3.72 7.50
C SER A 164 -18.94 -3.50 8.87
N VAL A 165 -20.08 -4.11 9.10
CA VAL A 165 -20.80 -4.05 10.37
C VAL A 165 -20.46 -5.31 11.18
N VAL A 166 -19.60 -5.15 12.18
CA VAL A 166 -19.13 -6.22 13.07
C VAL A 166 -19.15 -5.74 14.52
N THR A 167 -19.18 -6.67 15.45
CA THR A 167 -19.00 -6.42 16.89
C THR A 167 -17.61 -6.83 17.36
N ALA A 168 -17.26 -6.53 18.60
CA ALA A 168 -16.01 -7.01 19.18
C ALA A 168 -15.92 -8.55 19.22
N ASP A 169 -17.05 -9.22 19.32
CA ASP A 169 -17.10 -10.68 19.40
C ASP A 169 -16.92 -11.38 18.04
N ASP A 170 -17.01 -10.61 16.95
CA ASP A 170 -16.71 -11.09 15.58
C ASP A 170 -15.24 -10.92 15.19
N LEU A 171 -14.40 -10.38 16.09
CA LEU A 171 -13.03 -10.01 15.80
C LEU A 171 -12.01 -10.81 16.62
N VAL A 172 -10.90 -11.17 15.98
CA VAL A 172 -9.74 -11.76 16.64
C VAL A 172 -8.49 -10.93 16.34
N LEU A 173 -7.78 -10.48 17.39
CA LEU A 173 -6.52 -9.76 17.23
C LEU A 173 -5.37 -10.71 16.89
N THR A 174 -4.41 -10.22 16.12
CA THR A 174 -3.26 -10.97 15.62
C THR A 174 -1.97 -10.15 15.70
N SER A 175 -0.83 -10.78 15.49
CA SER A 175 0.48 -10.10 15.45
C SER A 175 0.75 -9.43 14.09
N GLY A 176 -0.21 -8.64 13.61
CA GLY A 176 -0.20 -7.95 12.31
C GLY A 176 -0.92 -8.74 11.22
N CYS A 177 -1.17 -8.09 10.05
CA CYS A 177 -1.95 -8.66 8.95
C CYS A 177 -1.34 -9.95 8.38
N HIS A 178 -0.02 -10.08 8.34
CA HIS A 178 0.65 -11.30 7.90
C HIS A 178 0.26 -12.51 8.77
N SER A 179 0.21 -12.33 10.09
CA SER A 179 -0.29 -13.35 11.02
C SER A 179 -1.78 -13.61 10.84
N ALA A 180 -2.58 -12.58 10.58
CA ALA A 180 -4.01 -12.72 10.30
C ALA A 180 -4.27 -13.60 9.08
N LEU A 181 -3.61 -13.31 7.96
CA LEU A 181 -3.71 -14.10 6.72
C LEU A 181 -3.20 -15.54 6.89
N SER A 182 -2.07 -15.74 7.61
CA SER A 182 -1.56 -17.08 7.90
C SER A 182 -2.57 -17.92 8.69
N LEU A 183 -3.15 -17.33 9.74
CA LEU A 183 -4.18 -18.00 10.55
C LEU A 183 -5.45 -18.29 9.75
N ALA A 184 -5.86 -17.35 8.89
CA ALA A 184 -7.00 -17.54 8.00
C ALA A 184 -6.79 -18.74 7.08
N LEU A 185 -5.62 -18.82 6.43
CA LEU A 185 -5.26 -19.95 5.56
C LEU A 185 -5.19 -21.27 6.35
N LEU A 186 -4.52 -21.28 7.50
CA LEU A 186 -4.42 -22.46 8.37
C LEU A 186 -5.78 -22.98 8.86
N SER A 187 -6.76 -22.10 9.00
CA SER A 187 -8.10 -22.49 9.46
C SER A 187 -8.96 -23.16 8.38
N VAL A 188 -8.58 -23.01 7.11
CA VAL A 188 -9.42 -23.42 5.96
C VAL A 188 -8.70 -24.39 5.02
N CYS A 189 -7.37 -24.19 4.83
CA CYS A 189 -6.60 -24.89 3.81
C CYS A 189 -5.78 -26.05 4.37
N GLN A 190 -5.45 -26.99 3.49
CA GLN A 190 -4.52 -28.09 3.73
C GLN A 190 -3.35 -27.99 2.76
N PRO A 191 -2.14 -28.51 3.09
CA PRO A 191 -1.03 -28.58 2.14
C PRO A 191 -1.47 -29.24 0.83
N GLY A 192 -1.10 -28.63 -0.29
CA GLY A 192 -1.50 -29.06 -1.65
C GLY A 192 -2.72 -28.32 -2.21
N ASP A 193 -3.51 -27.64 -1.39
CA ASP A 193 -4.65 -26.82 -1.85
C ASP A 193 -4.18 -25.69 -2.75
N ILE A 194 -5.06 -25.28 -3.68
CA ILE A 194 -4.78 -24.22 -4.66
C ILE A 194 -5.46 -22.91 -4.20
N ILE A 195 -4.67 -21.84 -4.17
CA ILE A 195 -5.14 -20.48 -3.85
C ILE A 195 -4.94 -19.59 -5.07
N ALA A 196 -6.01 -18.92 -5.49
CA ALA A 196 -5.95 -17.88 -6.50
C ALA A 196 -5.42 -16.56 -5.87
N VAL A 197 -4.58 -15.85 -6.62
CA VAL A 197 -4.04 -14.55 -6.21
C VAL A 197 -4.03 -13.58 -7.39
N GLU A 198 -4.02 -12.29 -7.09
CA GLU A 198 -3.76 -11.23 -8.07
C GLU A 198 -2.34 -11.35 -8.66
N SER A 199 -2.13 -10.85 -9.87
CA SER A 199 -0.81 -10.84 -10.49
C SER A 199 -0.51 -9.43 -11.07
N PRO A 200 0.52 -8.73 -10.58
CA PRO A 200 1.48 -9.14 -9.55
C PRO A 200 0.87 -9.19 -8.14
N CYS A 201 1.39 -10.06 -7.28
CA CYS A 201 0.95 -10.23 -5.88
C CYS A 201 2.10 -9.92 -4.91
N TYR A 202 1.76 -9.45 -3.71
CA TYR A 202 2.74 -9.16 -2.67
C TYR A 202 3.59 -10.40 -2.33
N TYR A 203 4.92 -10.24 -2.37
CA TYR A 203 5.87 -11.34 -2.13
C TYR A 203 5.70 -12.01 -0.76
N GLY A 204 5.26 -11.27 0.27
CA GLY A 204 5.00 -11.86 1.58
C GLY A 204 3.87 -12.87 1.56
N THR A 205 2.81 -12.61 0.80
CA THR A 205 1.70 -13.55 0.55
C THR A 205 2.22 -14.79 -0.18
N MET A 206 3.06 -14.62 -1.20
CA MET A 206 3.67 -15.74 -1.92
C MET A 206 4.47 -16.64 -0.96
N GLN A 207 5.36 -16.06 -0.14
CA GLN A 207 6.16 -16.84 0.79
C GLN A 207 5.32 -17.52 1.89
N MET A 208 4.22 -16.92 2.29
CA MET A 208 3.27 -17.51 3.22
C MET A 208 2.61 -18.77 2.61
N LEU A 209 2.11 -18.68 1.37
CA LEU A 209 1.53 -19.82 0.66
C LEU A 209 2.53 -20.96 0.53
N ARG A 210 3.79 -20.65 0.16
CA ARG A 210 4.88 -21.62 0.12
C ARG A 210 5.11 -22.30 1.48
N GLY A 211 5.22 -21.49 2.54
CA GLY A 211 5.47 -21.99 3.90
C GLY A 211 4.37 -22.91 4.42
N LEU A 212 3.15 -22.74 3.93
CA LEU A 212 2.00 -23.58 4.24
C LEU A 212 1.82 -24.77 3.26
N GLY A 213 2.72 -24.96 2.31
CA GLY A 213 2.64 -26.03 1.32
C GLY A 213 1.48 -25.86 0.31
N LEU A 214 0.99 -24.62 0.12
CA LEU A 214 -0.10 -24.31 -0.79
C LEU A 214 0.43 -24.02 -2.19
N LYS A 215 -0.35 -24.40 -3.21
CA LYS A 215 -0.11 -24.04 -4.60
C LYS A 215 -0.78 -22.72 -4.95
N THR A 216 -0.23 -22.01 -5.92
CA THR A 216 -0.74 -20.69 -6.31
C THR A 216 -1.10 -20.67 -7.77
N ILE A 217 -2.26 -20.10 -8.10
CA ILE A 217 -2.63 -19.72 -9.45
C ILE A 217 -2.75 -18.20 -9.53
N GLU A 218 -1.97 -17.59 -10.42
CA GLU A 218 -1.98 -16.15 -10.63
C GLU A 218 -3.06 -15.78 -11.65
N ILE A 219 -3.95 -14.87 -11.26
CA ILE A 219 -5.05 -14.39 -12.12
C ILE A 219 -4.67 -13.06 -12.75
N PRO A 220 -4.90 -12.84 -14.05
CA PRO A 220 -4.70 -11.56 -14.70
C PRO A 220 -5.32 -10.40 -13.94
N THR A 221 -4.56 -9.34 -13.74
CA THR A 221 -4.97 -8.18 -12.92
C THR A 221 -4.71 -6.91 -13.70
N ASP A 222 -5.73 -6.10 -13.84
CA ASP A 222 -5.68 -4.79 -14.43
C ASP A 222 -5.18 -3.76 -13.39
N PRO A 223 -4.22 -2.88 -13.75
CA PRO A 223 -3.61 -1.95 -12.79
C PRO A 223 -4.53 -0.83 -12.32
N GLU A 224 -5.72 -0.67 -12.86
CA GLU A 224 -6.69 0.34 -12.46
C GLU A 224 -7.95 -0.26 -11.82
N THR A 225 -8.36 -1.46 -12.22
CA THR A 225 -9.63 -2.07 -11.82
C THR A 225 -9.50 -3.40 -11.07
N GLY A 226 -8.31 -3.98 -11.00
CA GLY A 226 -8.02 -5.20 -10.24
C GLY A 226 -8.21 -6.49 -11.03
N ILE A 227 -8.43 -7.59 -10.33
CA ILE A 227 -8.46 -8.95 -10.89
C ILE A 227 -9.50 -9.11 -12.01
N SER A 228 -9.16 -9.85 -13.09
CA SER A 228 -10.14 -10.22 -14.12
C SER A 228 -11.14 -11.23 -13.58
N ILE A 229 -12.42 -10.86 -13.63
CA ILE A 229 -13.53 -11.72 -13.16
C ILE A 229 -13.66 -12.94 -14.08
N GLU A 230 -13.55 -12.74 -15.39
CA GLU A 230 -13.65 -13.77 -16.42
C GLU A 230 -12.53 -14.79 -16.29
N ALA A 231 -11.30 -14.32 -16.04
CA ALA A 231 -10.15 -15.21 -15.85
C ALA A 231 -10.23 -15.96 -14.51
N LEU A 232 -10.76 -15.33 -13.46
CA LEU A 232 -11.00 -16.00 -12.19
C LEU A 232 -12.06 -17.10 -12.35
N GLU A 233 -13.17 -16.83 -13.04
CA GLU A 233 -14.23 -17.80 -13.30
C GLU A 233 -13.70 -18.99 -14.09
N LEU A 234 -12.93 -18.75 -15.18
CA LEU A 234 -12.30 -19.79 -15.96
C LEU A 234 -11.35 -20.66 -15.12
N ALA A 235 -10.57 -20.04 -14.23
CA ALA A 235 -9.68 -20.76 -13.32
C ALA A 235 -10.45 -21.63 -12.32
N LEU A 236 -11.59 -21.15 -11.83
CA LEU A 236 -12.49 -21.89 -10.92
C LEU A 236 -13.15 -23.10 -11.61
N ASP A 237 -13.45 -22.98 -12.91
CA ASP A 237 -13.97 -24.11 -13.72
C ASP A 237 -12.91 -25.19 -13.95
N GLN A 238 -11.64 -24.80 -14.08
CA GLN A 238 -10.55 -25.70 -14.45
C GLN A 238 -9.83 -26.34 -13.26
N TRP A 239 -9.79 -25.66 -12.13
CA TRP A 239 -8.98 -26.07 -10.97
C TRP A 239 -9.79 -26.09 -9.69
N PRO A 240 -9.54 -27.06 -8.78
CA PRO A 240 -10.17 -27.11 -7.45
C PRO A 240 -9.58 -26.03 -6.53
N ILE A 241 -9.87 -24.77 -6.84
CA ILE A 241 -9.41 -23.62 -6.07
C ILE A 241 -10.16 -23.56 -4.75
N LYS A 242 -9.43 -23.50 -3.63
CA LYS A 242 -9.98 -23.46 -2.28
C LYS A 242 -10.41 -22.05 -1.86
N GLY A 243 -9.70 -21.04 -2.35
CA GLY A 243 -9.98 -19.65 -2.04
C GLY A 243 -9.18 -18.67 -2.89
N VAL A 244 -9.47 -17.38 -2.73
CA VAL A 244 -8.78 -16.29 -3.41
C VAL A 244 -8.28 -15.27 -2.39
N ILE A 245 -7.01 -14.84 -2.52
CA ILE A 245 -6.45 -13.74 -1.73
C ILE A 245 -6.48 -12.49 -2.58
N LEU A 246 -7.04 -11.41 -2.03
CA LEU A 246 -7.20 -10.13 -2.72
C LEU A 246 -6.77 -8.96 -1.83
N VAL A 247 -6.19 -7.94 -2.45
CA VAL A 247 -5.93 -6.62 -1.85
C VAL A 247 -6.77 -5.58 -2.60
N PRO A 248 -8.10 -5.53 -2.38
CA PRO A 248 -9.01 -4.79 -3.24
C PRO A 248 -8.93 -3.27 -3.07
N ASN A 249 -8.35 -2.79 -1.96
CA ASN A 249 -8.23 -1.38 -1.61
C ASN A 249 -6.77 -0.94 -1.52
N CYS A 250 -6.34 -0.04 -2.41
CA CYS A 250 -4.96 0.45 -2.49
C CYS A 250 -3.95 -0.70 -2.63
N ASN A 251 -4.17 -1.52 -3.64
CA ASN A 251 -3.41 -2.76 -3.90
C ASN A 251 -1.89 -2.59 -3.77
N ASN A 252 -1.22 -3.61 -3.29
CA ASN A 252 0.24 -3.72 -3.29
C ASN A 252 0.67 -4.85 -4.24
N PRO A 253 1.28 -4.53 -5.40
CA PRO A 253 2.05 -3.30 -5.66
C PRO A 253 1.35 -2.23 -6.52
N LEU A 254 0.19 -2.50 -7.12
CA LEU A 254 -0.37 -1.69 -8.21
C LEU A 254 -1.06 -0.39 -7.77
N GLY A 255 -1.57 -0.33 -6.53
CA GLY A 255 -2.19 0.87 -5.96
C GLY A 255 -3.65 1.12 -6.38
N PHE A 256 -4.30 0.23 -7.13
CA PHE A 256 -5.70 0.40 -7.51
C PHE A 256 -6.67 0.29 -6.33
N ILE A 257 -7.87 0.78 -6.53
CA ILE A 257 -9.06 0.45 -5.74
C ILE A 257 -10.02 -0.26 -6.67
N MET A 258 -10.35 -1.51 -6.35
CA MET A 258 -11.29 -2.31 -7.12
C MET A 258 -12.69 -1.67 -7.05
N PRO A 259 -13.38 -1.43 -8.18
CA PRO A 259 -14.73 -0.91 -8.20
C PRO A 259 -15.71 -1.82 -7.46
N ASP A 260 -16.70 -1.25 -6.77
CA ASP A 260 -17.68 -1.99 -5.98
C ASP A 260 -18.44 -3.06 -6.78
N ALA A 261 -18.73 -2.79 -8.06
CA ALA A 261 -19.37 -3.77 -8.94
C ALA A 261 -18.48 -5.03 -9.12
N ARG A 262 -17.15 -4.85 -9.24
CA ARG A 262 -16.19 -5.97 -9.38
C ARG A 262 -16.02 -6.71 -8.06
N LYS A 263 -15.99 -6.01 -6.92
CA LYS A 263 -15.95 -6.63 -5.58
C LYS A 263 -17.14 -7.56 -5.38
N ARG A 264 -18.34 -7.08 -5.74
CA ARG A 264 -19.57 -7.92 -5.70
C ARG A 264 -19.53 -9.07 -6.69
N ALA A 265 -18.99 -8.88 -7.88
CA ALA A 265 -18.83 -9.97 -8.84
C ALA A 265 -17.90 -11.08 -8.31
N VAL A 266 -16.78 -10.73 -7.67
CA VAL A 266 -15.92 -11.72 -6.99
C VAL A 266 -16.66 -12.43 -5.88
N LEU A 267 -17.41 -11.72 -5.05
CA LEU A 267 -18.22 -12.33 -3.98
C LEU A 267 -19.25 -13.31 -4.55
N ASN A 268 -19.95 -12.96 -5.62
CA ASN A 268 -20.89 -13.84 -6.30
C ASN A 268 -20.21 -15.10 -6.86
N LEU A 269 -19.02 -14.98 -7.44
CA LEU A 269 -18.24 -16.14 -7.85
C LEU A 269 -17.88 -17.03 -6.66
N ALA A 270 -17.41 -16.42 -5.56
CA ALA A 270 -17.06 -17.16 -4.34
C ALA A 270 -18.26 -17.91 -3.75
N GLN A 271 -19.47 -17.34 -3.84
CA GLN A 271 -20.71 -18.00 -3.44
C GLN A 271 -21.05 -19.17 -4.35
N ARG A 272 -20.97 -18.98 -5.68
CA ARG A 272 -21.31 -19.99 -6.67
C ARG A 272 -20.38 -21.22 -6.63
N TYR A 273 -19.09 -21.01 -6.40
CA TYR A 273 -18.07 -22.06 -6.35
C TYR A 273 -17.73 -22.53 -4.94
N ASP A 274 -18.41 -22.01 -3.93
CA ASP A 274 -18.20 -22.29 -2.50
C ASP A 274 -16.74 -22.16 -2.06
N ILE A 275 -16.07 -21.09 -2.49
CA ILE A 275 -14.70 -20.76 -2.10
C ILE A 275 -14.66 -19.66 -1.04
N VAL A 276 -13.51 -19.53 -0.37
CA VAL A 276 -13.24 -18.50 0.64
C VAL A 276 -12.57 -17.29 -0.02
N ILE A 277 -12.94 -16.08 0.42
CA ILE A 277 -12.21 -14.86 0.09
C ILE A 277 -11.37 -14.47 1.31
N PHE A 278 -10.05 -14.37 1.12
CA PHE A 278 -9.11 -13.79 2.06
C PHE A 278 -8.86 -12.35 1.64
N GLU A 279 -9.54 -11.41 2.28
CA GLU A 279 -9.44 -9.99 1.96
C GLU A 279 -8.36 -9.31 2.82
N ASP A 280 -7.28 -8.84 2.20
CA ASP A 280 -6.26 -8.03 2.85
C ASP A 280 -6.59 -6.54 2.67
N ASP A 281 -7.12 -5.92 3.72
CA ASP A 281 -7.49 -4.49 3.74
C ASP A 281 -6.48 -3.63 4.52
N ILE A 282 -5.20 -3.97 4.47
CA ILE A 282 -4.14 -3.29 5.23
C ILE A 282 -3.90 -1.84 4.80
N TYR A 283 -4.25 -1.47 3.56
CA TYR A 283 -4.06 -0.14 2.99
C TYR A 283 -5.34 0.68 2.85
N GLY A 284 -6.53 0.10 3.06
CA GLY A 284 -7.81 0.76 2.80
C GLY A 284 -7.98 2.12 3.50
N GLU A 285 -7.45 2.26 4.72
CA GLU A 285 -7.43 3.54 5.45
C GLU A 285 -6.54 4.62 4.80
N LEU A 286 -5.63 4.24 3.89
CA LEU A 286 -4.73 5.15 3.19
C LEU A 286 -5.24 5.54 1.80
N ALA A 287 -6.50 5.27 1.46
CA ALA A 287 -7.13 5.74 0.24
C ALA A 287 -7.12 7.28 0.19
N THR A 288 -6.82 7.86 -0.98
CA THR A 288 -6.76 9.32 -1.14
C THR A 288 -8.12 9.98 -1.06
N GLU A 289 -9.16 9.30 -1.52
CA GLU A 289 -10.55 9.76 -1.48
C GLU A 289 -11.22 9.38 -0.15
N TYR A 290 -12.18 10.22 0.27
CA TYR A 290 -13.03 9.96 1.43
C TYR A 290 -14.50 10.14 1.04
N PRO A 291 -15.42 9.25 1.49
CA PRO A 291 -15.21 8.13 2.42
C PRO A 291 -14.28 7.06 1.83
N ARG A 292 -13.61 6.29 2.71
CA ARG A 292 -12.74 5.21 2.27
C ARG A 292 -13.53 4.16 1.46
N PRO A 293 -12.86 3.43 0.55
CA PRO A 293 -13.54 2.40 -0.25
C PRO A 293 -14.09 1.29 0.64
N ARG A 294 -15.24 0.75 0.24
CA ARG A 294 -15.88 -0.38 0.91
C ARG A 294 -15.04 -1.65 0.75
N THR A 295 -15.15 -2.53 1.74
CA THR A 295 -14.55 -3.87 1.71
C THR A 295 -15.49 -4.86 1.01
N ILE A 296 -14.99 -5.98 0.51
CA ILE A 296 -15.80 -7.09 0.00
C ILE A 296 -16.64 -7.67 1.16
N HIS A 297 -16.03 -7.79 2.34
CA HIS A 297 -16.68 -8.23 3.57
C HIS A 297 -17.97 -7.45 3.89
N SER A 298 -18.07 -6.18 3.48
CA SER A 298 -19.26 -5.36 3.75
C SER A 298 -20.54 -5.84 3.04
N TRP A 299 -20.44 -6.73 2.06
CA TRP A 299 -21.57 -7.35 1.36
C TRP A 299 -21.70 -8.84 1.65
N ASP A 300 -20.81 -9.41 2.45
CA ASP A 300 -20.84 -10.82 2.81
C ASP A 300 -21.94 -11.09 3.84
N ILE A 301 -22.88 -11.95 3.48
CA ILE A 301 -24.03 -12.34 4.34
C ILE A 301 -23.90 -13.76 4.89
N ASP A 302 -22.99 -14.56 4.37
CA ASP A 302 -22.81 -15.98 4.76
C ASP A 302 -21.47 -16.27 5.45
N GLY A 303 -20.70 -15.23 5.73
CA GLY A 303 -19.47 -15.32 6.51
C GLY A 303 -18.31 -16.01 5.80
N ARG A 304 -18.25 -15.97 4.46
CA ARG A 304 -17.17 -16.57 3.66
C ARG A 304 -15.97 -15.65 3.41
N VAL A 305 -16.11 -14.36 3.69
CA VAL A 305 -15.02 -13.39 3.54
C VAL A 305 -14.29 -13.23 4.87
N MET A 306 -13.03 -13.63 4.90
CA MET A 306 -12.13 -13.43 6.03
C MET A 306 -11.37 -12.12 5.84
N LEU A 307 -11.83 -11.03 6.44
CA LEU A 307 -11.19 -9.73 6.33
C LEU A 307 -10.03 -9.62 7.31
N CYS A 308 -8.83 -9.39 6.77
CA CYS A 308 -7.58 -9.21 7.50
C CYS A 308 -7.09 -7.76 7.37
N SER A 309 -6.63 -7.17 8.49
CA SER A 309 -6.02 -5.84 8.46
C SER A 309 -5.03 -5.65 9.60
N SER A 310 -4.39 -4.47 9.67
CA SER A 310 -3.48 -4.14 10.78
C SER A 310 -3.16 -2.65 10.86
N PHE A 311 -2.64 -2.21 12.01
CA PHE A 311 -2.07 -0.88 12.16
C PHE A 311 -0.62 -0.74 11.63
N THR A 312 -0.09 -1.79 10.99
CA THR A 312 1.28 -1.81 10.46
C THR A 312 1.58 -0.69 9.48
N LYS A 313 0.59 -0.33 8.63
CA LYS A 313 0.76 0.69 7.58
C LYS A 313 0.21 2.06 7.99
N THR A 314 -0.71 2.08 8.95
CA THR A 314 -1.40 3.29 9.38
C THR A 314 -0.82 3.91 10.65
N ILE A 315 -0.16 3.13 11.53
CA ILE A 315 0.53 3.62 12.71
C ILE A 315 2.01 3.27 12.65
N ALA A 316 2.35 2.01 12.99
CA ALA A 316 3.74 1.58 13.02
C ALA A 316 3.86 0.04 12.97
N PRO A 317 4.83 -0.49 12.20
CA PRO A 317 5.04 -1.94 12.09
C PRO A 317 5.50 -2.58 13.41
N GLY A 318 6.17 -1.82 14.28
CA GLY A 318 6.66 -2.31 15.57
C GLY A 318 5.59 -2.60 16.63
N LEU A 319 4.38 -2.07 16.47
CA LEU A 319 3.26 -2.35 17.39
C LEU A 319 2.78 -3.79 17.32
N ARG A 320 2.97 -4.46 16.19
CA ARG A 320 2.54 -5.85 15.94
C ARG A 320 1.06 -6.09 16.27
N ILE A 321 0.18 -5.18 15.85
CA ILE A 321 -1.28 -5.31 15.99
C ILE A 321 -1.91 -5.46 14.62
N GLY A 322 -2.61 -6.56 14.41
CA GLY A 322 -3.54 -6.81 13.32
C GLY A 322 -4.81 -7.43 13.87
N TRP A 323 -5.76 -7.65 12.99
CA TRP A 323 -7.02 -8.30 13.31
C TRP A 323 -7.58 -9.04 12.11
N ILE A 324 -8.51 -9.91 12.40
CA ILE A 324 -9.30 -10.64 11.42
C ILE A 324 -10.76 -10.66 11.83
N ALA A 325 -11.66 -10.46 10.88
CA ALA A 325 -13.06 -10.80 10.97
C ALA A 325 -13.26 -12.10 10.19
N PRO A 326 -13.26 -13.26 10.86
CA PRO A 326 -13.19 -14.56 10.19
C PRO A 326 -14.55 -15.09 9.72
N GLY A 327 -15.65 -14.39 10.00
CA GLY A 327 -16.99 -14.83 9.67
C GLY A 327 -17.30 -16.20 10.27
N ARG A 328 -17.84 -17.12 9.46
CA ARG A 328 -18.24 -18.49 9.88
C ARG A 328 -17.08 -19.38 10.34
N TYR A 329 -15.85 -18.93 10.21
CA TYR A 329 -14.65 -19.69 10.59
C TYR A 329 -14.07 -19.30 11.96
N TYR A 330 -14.83 -18.54 12.77
CA TYR A 330 -14.36 -17.96 14.03
C TYR A 330 -13.73 -18.97 14.98
N ASP A 331 -14.45 -20.05 15.32
CA ASP A 331 -14.00 -21.07 16.28
C ASP A 331 -12.73 -21.77 15.79
N LYS A 332 -12.70 -22.13 14.51
CA LYS A 332 -11.55 -22.78 13.91
C LYS A 332 -10.32 -21.87 13.89
N LEU A 333 -10.51 -20.59 13.58
CA LEU A 333 -9.46 -19.59 13.60
C LEU A 333 -8.92 -19.41 15.02
N LEU A 334 -9.78 -19.32 16.01
CA LEU A 334 -9.39 -19.15 17.42
C LEU A 334 -8.58 -20.35 17.91
N GLN A 335 -8.96 -21.58 17.52
CA GLN A 335 -8.21 -22.79 17.77
C GLN A 335 -6.82 -22.73 17.12
N MET A 336 -6.73 -22.32 15.84
CA MET A 336 -5.44 -22.20 15.15
C MET A 336 -4.56 -21.12 15.77
N LYS A 337 -5.15 -20.01 16.21
CA LYS A 337 -4.42 -18.96 16.93
C LYS A 337 -3.82 -19.48 18.23
N TYR A 338 -4.58 -20.22 19.04
CA TYR A 338 -4.06 -20.82 20.26
C TYR A 338 -2.87 -21.74 19.99
N ALA A 339 -3.00 -22.59 18.98
CA ALA A 339 -1.95 -23.54 18.61
C ALA A 339 -0.69 -22.85 18.05
N ALA A 340 -0.83 -21.74 17.29
CA ALA A 340 0.27 -21.12 16.58
C ALA A 340 0.99 -20.00 17.37
N SER A 341 0.26 -19.22 18.18
CA SER A 341 0.83 -18.01 18.79
C SER A 341 0.30 -17.64 20.17
N GLY A 342 -0.81 -18.23 20.64
CA GLY A 342 -1.43 -17.85 21.90
C GLY A 342 -1.99 -16.41 21.89
N THR A 343 -1.76 -15.68 22.99
CA THR A 343 -2.28 -14.32 23.20
C THR A 343 -1.38 -13.25 22.60
N ASN A 344 -1.90 -12.04 22.47
CA ASN A 344 -1.13 -10.88 21.99
C ASN A 344 -0.52 -10.09 23.15
N VAL A 345 0.46 -9.22 22.83
CA VAL A 345 1.13 -8.34 23.81
C VAL A 345 0.15 -7.30 24.34
N PRO A 346 -0.13 -7.24 25.66
CA PRO A 346 -1.15 -6.33 26.21
C PRO A 346 -0.79 -4.84 26.10
N SER A 347 0.47 -4.47 26.31
CA SER A 347 0.92 -3.06 26.34
C SER A 347 0.66 -2.32 25.02
N THR A 348 0.92 -2.99 23.89
CA THR A 348 0.67 -2.38 22.57
C THR A 348 -0.81 -2.25 22.28
N GLN A 349 -1.64 -3.22 22.74
CA GLN A 349 -3.10 -3.17 22.58
C GLN A 349 -3.70 -2.00 23.39
N LEU A 350 -3.29 -1.81 24.64
CA LEU A 350 -3.71 -0.68 25.48
C LEU A 350 -3.36 0.66 24.83
N ALA A 351 -2.11 0.79 24.38
CA ALA A 351 -1.64 2.02 23.74
C ALA A 351 -2.41 2.34 22.45
N ALA A 352 -2.66 1.35 21.60
CA ALA A 352 -3.43 1.54 20.37
C ALA A 352 -4.88 1.88 20.65
N CYS A 353 -5.52 1.23 21.64
CA CYS A 353 -6.87 1.52 22.07
C CYS A 353 -7.02 3.00 22.48
N ASN A 354 -6.14 3.49 23.35
CA ASN A 354 -6.15 4.88 23.79
C ASN A 354 -5.87 5.86 22.64
N PHE A 355 -4.91 5.54 21.78
CA PHE A 355 -4.58 6.37 20.61
C PHE A 355 -5.79 6.56 19.67
N ILE A 356 -6.60 5.52 19.49
CA ILE A 356 -7.84 5.59 18.70
C ILE A 356 -8.90 6.38 19.45
N ARG A 357 -9.17 6.03 20.72
CA ARG A 357 -10.22 6.63 21.56
C ARG A 357 -10.06 8.13 21.73
N GLU A 358 -8.82 8.63 21.85
CA GLU A 358 -8.51 10.05 21.96
C GLU A 358 -8.51 10.80 20.59
N GLY A 359 -8.88 10.12 19.50
CA GLY A 359 -8.98 10.68 18.15
C GLY A 359 -7.63 11.00 17.50
N HIS A 360 -6.53 10.50 18.06
CA HIS A 360 -5.20 10.69 17.48
C HIS A 360 -5.04 9.91 16.18
N TYR A 361 -5.64 8.71 16.08
CA TYR A 361 -5.58 7.85 14.92
C TYR A 361 -6.13 8.54 13.66
N HIS A 362 -7.36 9.03 13.69
CA HIS A 362 -7.97 9.68 12.52
C HIS A 362 -7.21 10.92 12.06
N ARG A 363 -6.69 11.73 13.02
CA ARG A 363 -5.85 12.89 12.70
C ARG A 363 -4.55 12.48 12.03
N HIS A 364 -3.91 11.42 12.54
CA HIS A 364 -2.68 10.88 11.97
C HIS A 364 -2.90 10.35 10.55
N VAL A 365 -3.87 9.45 10.35
CA VAL A 365 -4.17 8.84 9.05
C VAL A 365 -4.51 9.90 8.00
N ARG A 366 -5.36 10.88 8.32
CA ARG A 366 -5.68 11.99 7.42
C ARG A 366 -4.44 12.77 6.98
N ARG A 367 -3.50 13.02 7.91
CA ARG A 367 -2.22 13.66 7.60
C ARG A 367 -1.36 12.78 6.69
N MET A 368 -1.29 11.48 6.96
CA MET A 368 -0.47 10.55 6.17
C MET A 368 -0.98 10.39 4.74
N ARG A 369 -2.29 10.36 4.52
CA ARG A 369 -2.89 10.37 3.17
C ARG A 369 -2.34 11.53 2.33
N GLN A 370 -2.35 12.75 2.88
CA GLN A 370 -1.85 13.95 2.20
C GLN A 370 -0.34 13.89 1.93
N ILE A 371 0.45 13.42 2.92
CA ILE A 371 1.89 13.28 2.78
C ILE A 371 2.23 12.26 1.69
N TYR A 372 1.60 11.07 1.73
CA TYR A 372 1.88 10.01 0.77
C TYR A 372 1.44 10.36 -0.64
N GLN A 373 0.29 11.01 -0.81
CA GLN A 373 -0.15 11.52 -2.11
C GLN A 373 0.89 12.47 -2.69
N ARG A 374 1.30 13.48 -1.92
CA ARG A 374 2.33 14.43 -2.35
C ARG A 374 3.66 13.75 -2.68
N ASN A 375 4.08 12.80 -1.85
CA ASN A 375 5.31 12.07 -2.11
C ASN A 375 5.23 11.30 -3.44
N MET A 376 4.14 10.58 -3.69
CA MET A 376 3.94 9.84 -4.94
C MET A 376 3.98 10.76 -6.18
N GLU A 377 3.43 11.95 -6.10
CA GLU A 377 3.51 12.96 -7.16
C GLU A 377 4.97 13.36 -7.44
N ILE A 378 5.75 13.65 -6.38
CA ILE A 378 7.17 14.03 -6.50
C ILE A 378 8.00 12.86 -7.07
N TYR A 379 7.81 11.64 -6.56
CA TYR A 379 8.52 10.46 -7.08
C TYR A 379 8.16 10.17 -8.53
N THR A 380 6.91 10.37 -8.94
CA THR A 380 6.49 10.25 -10.35
C THR A 380 7.16 11.33 -11.23
N CYS A 381 7.35 12.54 -10.71
CA CYS A 381 8.11 13.56 -11.41
C CYS A 381 9.58 13.15 -11.61
N TRP A 382 10.24 12.61 -10.58
CA TRP A 382 11.61 12.11 -10.67
C TRP A 382 11.76 10.92 -11.62
N LEU A 383 10.77 10.03 -11.68
CA LEU A 383 10.73 8.95 -12.68
C LEU A 383 10.74 9.51 -14.10
N ARG A 384 9.93 10.54 -14.37
CA ARG A 384 9.90 11.19 -15.70
C ARG A 384 11.20 11.94 -16.04
N GLU A 385 11.89 12.46 -15.03
CA GLU A 385 13.11 13.25 -15.21
C GLU A 385 14.34 12.37 -15.43
N PHE A 386 14.49 11.31 -14.63
CA PHE A 386 15.75 10.56 -14.55
C PHE A 386 15.74 9.24 -15.31
N PHE A 387 14.55 8.65 -15.53
CA PHE A 387 14.45 7.34 -16.18
C PHE A 387 14.39 7.47 -17.70
N PRO A 388 14.69 6.37 -18.46
CA PRO A 388 14.60 6.38 -19.91
C PRO A 388 13.17 6.57 -20.38
N CYS A 389 12.99 6.90 -21.66
CA CYS A 389 11.69 6.88 -22.32
C CYS A 389 11.13 5.43 -22.38
N GLY A 390 9.81 5.31 -22.43
CA GLY A 390 9.13 4.00 -22.57
C GLY A 390 8.82 3.31 -21.24
N ILE A 391 8.99 3.98 -20.10
CA ILE A 391 8.50 3.46 -18.81
C ILE A 391 6.98 3.59 -18.69
N CYS A 392 6.34 2.60 -18.03
CA CYS A 392 4.97 2.70 -17.56
C CYS A 392 4.95 2.80 -16.03
N VAL A 393 4.03 3.62 -15.49
CA VAL A 393 3.93 3.85 -14.04
C VAL A 393 2.47 3.77 -13.62
N THR A 394 2.18 3.04 -12.56
CA THR A 394 0.82 2.97 -12.00
C THR A 394 0.36 4.32 -11.45
N ARG A 395 -0.96 4.48 -11.32
CA ARG A 395 -1.61 5.66 -10.72
C ARG A 395 -2.34 5.28 -9.44
N PRO A 396 -1.62 5.15 -8.31
CA PRO A 396 -2.21 4.68 -7.07
C PRO A 396 -3.33 5.60 -6.58
N LYS A 397 -4.43 4.99 -6.15
CA LYS A 397 -5.57 5.68 -5.51
C LYS A 397 -5.42 5.73 -3.98
N GLY A 398 -4.24 5.38 -3.47
CA GLY A 398 -3.89 5.41 -2.05
C GLY A 398 -2.67 4.56 -1.74
N GLY A 399 -2.38 4.39 -0.45
CA GLY A 399 -1.15 3.75 -0.03
C GLY A 399 0.08 4.65 -0.25
N PHE A 400 1.23 4.03 -0.52
CA PHE A 400 2.50 4.73 -0.74
C PHE A 400 3.47 3.93 -1.63
N MET A 401 2.93 3.14 -2.56
CA MET A 401 3.73 2.35 -3.50
C MET A 401 3.51 2.81 -4.93
N LEU A 402 4.59 2.86 -5.71
CA LEU A 402 4.54 2.97 -7.16
C LEU A 402 5.07 1.68 -7.77
N TRP A 403 4.39 1.19 -8.79
CA TRP A 403 4.87 0.12 -9.65
C TRP A 403 5.32 0.73 -10.97
N VAL A 404 6.56 0.42 -11.34
CA VAL A 404 7.20 0.93 -12.55
C VAL A 404 7.56 -0.24 -13.43
N GLU A 405 7.04 -0.25 -14.65
CA GLU A 405 7.44 -1.16 -15.71
C GLU A 405 8.44 -0.43 -16.62
N LEU A 406 9.58 -1.05 -16.82
CA LEU A 406 10.71 -0.59 -17.62
C LEU A 406 10.68 -1.28 -19.00
N PRO A 407 11.45 -0.82 -19.99
CA PRO A 407 11.61 -1.52 -21.25
C PRO A 407 11.99 -3.00 -21.05
N GLU A 408 11.48 -3.89 -21.89
CA GLU A 408 11.56 -5.36 -21.73
C GLU A 408 12.99 -5.91 -21.61
N GLN A 409 13.99 -5.23 -22.20
CA GLN A 409 15.39 -5.64 -22.14
C GLN A 409 16.01 -5.44 -20.74
N VAL A 410 15.39 -4.67 -19.85
CA VAL A 410 15.92 -4.39 -18.51
C VAL A 410 15.63 -5.56 -17.57
N ASP A 411 16.65 -6.14 -16.98
CA ASP A 411 16.50 -7.12 -15.90
C ASP A 411 16.76 -6.47 -14.54
N MET A 412 15.67 -6.16 -13.82
CA MET A 412 15.74 -5.54 -12.50
C MET A 412 16.38 -6.41 -11.42
N VAL A 413 16.50 -7.72 -11.61
CA VAL A 413 17.26 -8.60 -10.70
C VAL A 413 18.74 -8.26 -10.78
N CYS A 414 19.26 -8.05 -11.99
CA CYS A 414 20.64 -7.64 -12.21
C CYS A 414 20.91 -6.22 -11.72
N VAL A 415 20.02 -5.28 -12.06
CA VAL A 415 20.09 -3.88 -11.59
C VAL A 415 20.05 -3.79 -10.07
N ALA A 416 19.18 -4.55 -9.39
CA ALA A 416 19.09 -4.56 -7.93
C ALA A 416 20.39 -5.03 -7.25
N LYS A 417 21.11 -5.99 -7.83
CA LYS A 417 22.43 -6.44 -7.34
C LYS A 417 23.48 -5.32 -7.46
N GLN A 418 23.46 -4.53 -8.54
CA GLN A 418 24.34 -3.37 -8.69
C GLN A 418 24.02 -2.26 -7.68
N LEU A 419 22.72 -1.96 -7.50
CA LEU A 419 22.24 -0.98 -6.54
C LEU A 419 22.58 -1.33 -5.10
N CYS A 420 22.57 -2.62 -4.75
CA CYS A 420 22.96 -3.09 -3.42
C CYS A 420 24.40 -2.71 -3.08
N ARG A 421 25.34 -2.75 -4.07
CA ARG A 421 26.72 -2.26 -3.90
C ARG A 421 26.78 -0.77 -3.62
N LEU A 422 25.80 0.00 -4.10
CA LEU A 422 25.65 1.44 -3.83
C LEU A 422 24.82 1.72 -2.58
N LYS A 423 24.55 0.71 -1.75
CA LYS A 423 23.72 0.83 -0.53
C LYS A 423 22.28 1.29 -0.82
N ILE A 424 21.73 0.85 -1.93
CA ILE A 424 20.34 1.08 -2.33
C ILE A 424 19.63 -0.27 -2.45
N GLN A 425 18.54 -0.45 -1.72
CA GLN A 425 17.69 -1.64 -1.84
C GLN A 425 16.53 -1.34 -2.77
N ALA A 426 16.39 -2.10 -3.86
CA ALA A 426 15.22 -2.11 -4.73
C ALA A 426 14.41 -3.39 -4.54
N ALA A 427 13.13 -3.38 -4.94
CA ALA A 427 12.29 -4.58 -4.99
C ALA A 427 11.99 -4.93 -6.46
N PRO A 428 12.76 -5.85 -7.07
CA PRO A 428 12.50 -6.33 -8.43
C PRO A 428 11.11 -6.93 -8.56
N GLY A 429 10.48 -6.73 -9.71
CA GLY A 429 9.13 -7.21 -9.97
C GLY A 429 9.00 -8.73 -9.93
N SER A 430 10.08 -9.46 -10.22
CA SER A 430 10.11 -10.92 -10.14
C SER A 430 9.71 -11.48 -8.78
N LEU A 431 9.89 -10.73 -7.70
CA LEU A 431 9.45 -11.10 -6.35
C LEU A 431 7.92 -11.17 -6.22
N PHE A 432 7.18 -10.50 -7.08
CA PHE A 432 5.72 -10.35 -7.03
C PHE A 432 4.98 -11.36 -7.94
N SER A 433 5.67 -12.40 -8.40
CA SER A 433 5.10 -13.49 -9.20
C SER A 433 5.66 -14.82 -8.73
N ALA A 434 4.82 -15.83 -8.60
CA ALA A 434 5.24 -17.19 -8.29
C ALA A 434 6.16 -17.77 -9.38
N ALA A 435 5.91 -17.41 -10.64
CA ALA A 435 6.68 -17.84 -11.81
C ALA A 435 7.90 -16.94 -12.12
N GLY A 436 8.19 -15.92 -11.28
CA GLY A 436 9.31 -15.01 -11.52
C GLY A 436 9.16 -14.07 -12.71
N LYS A 437 7.94 -13.75 -13.11
CA LYS A 437 7.63 -12.74 -14.13
C LYS A 437 8.00 -11.34 -13.67
N TYR A 438 7.72 -10.34 -14.49
CA TYR A 438 7.95 -8.91 -14.18
C TYR A 438 9.41 -8.56 -13.93
N ARG A 439 10.34 -9.23 -14.62
CA ARG A 439 11.78 -8.99 -14.47
C ARG A 439 12.18 -7.56 -14.82
N ASN A 440 11.43 -6.91 -15.71
CA ASN A 440 11.57 -5.52 -16.10
C ASN A 440 10.77 -4.55 -15.21
N CYS A 441 10.24 -5.00 -14.07
CA CYS A 441 9.46 -4.14 -13.18
C CYS A 441 10.17 -3.90 -11.85
N VAL A 442 9.82 -2.78 -11.21
CA VAL A 442 10.30 -2.43 -9.86
C VAL A 442 9.21 -1.74 -9.04
N ARG A 443 9.11 -2.10 -7.76
CA ARG A 443 8.27 -1.38 -6.82
C ARG A 443 9.09 -0.35 -6.04
N ILE A 444 8.58 0.88 -5.95
CA ILE A 444 9.18 1.99 -5.23
C ILE A 444 8.33 2.37 -4.02
N ASN A 445 8.97 2.51 -2.86
CA ASN A 445 8.33 2.98 -1.63
C ASN A 445 8.37 4.51 -1.55
N CYS A 446 7.23 5.15 -1.67
CA CYS A 446 7.05 6.60 -1.59
C CYS A 446 6.68 7.10 -0.17
N ALA A 447 6.66 6.23 0.84
CA ALA A 447 6.54 6.66 2.24
C ALA A 447 7.78 7.43 2.70
N LEU A 448 8.93 7.18 2.10
CA LEU A 448 10.18 7.90 2.36
C LEU A 448 10.01 9.38 1.97
N PRO A 449 10.41 10.33 2.86
CA PRO A 449 10.29 11.75 2.54
C PRO A 449 11.17 12.12 1.32
N PRO A 450 10.66 12.91 0.36
CA PRO A 450 11.37 13.25 -0.86
C PRO A 450 12.46 14.32 -0.62
N THR A 451 13.56 13.92 0.01
CA THR A 451 14.73 14.77 0.29
C THR A 451 15.75 14.69 -0.85
N GLU A 452 16.73 15.59 -0.87
CA GLU A 452 17.85 15.56 -1.84
C GLU A 452 18.60 14.21 -1.81
N LYS A 453 18.70 13.58 -0.64
CA LYS A 453 19.27 12.24 -0.51
C LYS A 453 18.48 11.21 -1.33
N HIS A 454 17.14 11.23 -1.22
CA HIS A 454 16.27 10.31 -1.95
C HIS A 454 16.22 10.65 -3.45
N LYS A 455 16.31 11.94 -3.81
CA LYS A 455 16.43 12.37 -5.19
C LYS A 455 17.71 11.82 -5.84
N ALA A 456 18.84 11.92 -5.15
CA ALA A 456 20.12 11.37 -5.63
C ALA A 456 20.06 9.85 -5.83
N VAL A 457 19.29 9.13 -5.01
CA VAL A 457 19.05 7.69 -5.22
C VAL A 457 18.23 7.42 -6.47
N MET A 458 17.19 8.23 -6.73
CA MET A 458 16.39 8.10 -7.96
C MET A 458 17.21 8.38 -9.22
N VAL A 459 18.15 9.34 -9.17
CA VAL A 459 19.13 9.57 -10.25
C VAL A 459 19.96 8.30 -10.50
N LYS A 460 20.58 7.74 -9.46
CA LYS A 460 21.41 6.52 -9.57
C LYS A 460 20.61 5.32 -10.08
N LEU A 461 19.36 5.17 -9.64
CA LEU A 461 18.48 4.11 -10.13
C LEU A 461 18.19 4.29 -11.63
N GLY A 462 17.88 5.53 -12.06
CA GLY A 462 17.65 5.84 -13.46
C GLY A 462 18.89 5.61 -14.33
N GLU A 463 20.09 5.97 -13.84
CA GLU A 463 21.37 5.69 -14.52
C GLU A 463 21.63 4.19 -14.64
N ALA A 464 21.42 3.41 -13.56
CA ALA A 464 21.60 1.96 -13.61
C ALA A 464 20.62 1.28 -14.58
N VAL A 465 19.40 1.79 -14.70
CA VAL A 465 18.42 1.31 -15.68
C VAL A 465 18.87 1.64 -17.10
N LYS A 466 19.39 2.85 -17.37
CA LYS A 466 19.90 3.24 -18.70
C LYS A 466 21.07 2.36 -19.14
N VAL A 467 22.02 2.10 -18.25
CA VAL A 467 23.15 1.17 -18.52
C VAL A 467 22.66 -0.25 -18.79
N ALA A 468 21.58 -0.70 -18.15
CA ALA A 468 21.03 -2.04 -18.39
C ALA A 468 20.25 -2.16 -19.71
N MET A 469 20.03 -1.05 -20.42
CA MET A 469 19.44 -1.02 -21.77
C MET A 469 20.47 -1.11 -22.89
N GLU A 470 21.73 -0.79 -22.59
CA GLU A 470 22.88 -0.92 -23.51
C GLU A 470 23.38 -2.37 -23.60
#